data_19124d287c46e85a541748369de8e133
#
_entry.id   19124d287c46e85a541748369de8e133
#
_cell.length_a   1.000
_cell.length_b   1.000
_cell.length_c   1.000
_cell.angle_alpha   90.00
_cell.angle_beta   90.00
_cell.angle_gamma   90.00
#
_symmetry.space_group_name_H-M   'P 1'
#
loop_
_entity.id
_entity.type
_entity.pdbx_description
1 polymer ?
#
loop_
_entity_poly.entity_id
_entity_poly.type
_entity_poly.pdbx_seq_one_letter_code
_entity_poly.pdbx_strand_id
1 'polypeptide(L)'
;EKYRFGSSGKLVKPLELKICDADGKELPLGEMGEIVVKGENVMAGYWKNPESTADTVKDGWLYTGDLGYMSKEGLLYVKGRFKSLLISSDGEKYSPEGIEEALVGQSKYIDQVMLYNNQSPYTIALIVPNKDNLKRKMAFKNLTLENEEGRKYAIKKLEKELNKYKKGGDFEGMFPERWLPSTFAVLPEPFTEQNQMINSTMKMVRGKIEKAYAGLIDYLYTPEGKQIYNQKNLDNLK
;
A
#
# COMPACT_ATOMS: atom_id res chain seq x y z
N GLU A 1 7.61 -3.65 -33.06
CA GLU A 1 6.89 -4.05 -31.84
C GLU A 1 6.27 -2.80 -31.21
N LYS A 2 4.94 -2.81 -31.01
CA LYS A 2 4.27 -1.69 -30.36
C LYS A 2 4.49 -1.80 -28.84
N TYR A 3 5.39 -1.00 -28.30
CA TYR A 3 5.45 -0.77 -26.85
C TYR A 3 4.16 -0.10 -26.38
N ARG A 4 3.55 -0.64 -25.32
CA ARG A 4 2.43 -0.01 -24.63
C ARG A 4 2.92 0.42 -23.25
N PHE A 5 2.86 1.70 -22.97
CA PHE A 5 3.25 2.25 -21.66
C PHE A 5 2.50 1.56 -20.53
N GLY A 6 3.22 1.19 -19.46
CA GLY A 6 2.69 0.47 -18.30
C GLY A 6 2.51 -1.03 -18.49
N SER A 7 2.82 -1.60 -19.67
CA SER A 7 2.82 -3.03 -19.92
C SER A 7 4.17 -3.66 -19.57
N SER A 8 4.14 -4.87 -19.00
CA SER A 8 5.32 -5.73 -18.79
C SER A 8 5.73 -6.48 -20.08
N GLY A 9 4.97 -6.35 -21.16
CA GLY A 9 5.25 -6.98 -22.44
C GLY A 9 4.44 -8.23 -22.71
N LYS A 10 4.92 -9.03 -23.67
CA LYS A 10 4.29 -10.30 -24.07
C LYS A 10 4.90 -11.47 -23.31
N LEU A 11 4.10 -12.52 -23.16
CA LEU A 11 4.57 -13.77 -22.58
C LEU A 11 5.68 -14.40 -23.48
N VAL A 12 6.77 -14.81 -22.84
CA VAL A 12 7.89 -15.50 -23.49
C VAL A 12 7.55 -17.00 -23.59
N LYS A 13 7.68 -17.57 -24.78
CA LYS A 13 7.52 -19.02 -24.97
C LYS A 13 8.72 -19.78 -24.37
N PRO A 14 8.55 -20.98 -23.78
CA PRO A 14 7.33 -21.79 -23.74
C PRO A 14 6.45 -21.60 -22.48
N LEU A 15 6.52 -20.43 -21.82
CA LEU A 15 5.71 -20.15 -20.64
C LEU A 15 4.22 -20.15 -20.94
N GLU A 16 3.44 -20.63 -19.98
CA GLU A 16 1.99 -20.49 -19.93
C GLU A 16 1.62 -19.50 -18.83
N LEU A 17 0.60 -18.68 -19.06
CA LEU A 17 0.09 -17.70 -18.10
C LEU A 17 -1.43 -17.66 -18.15
N LYS A 18 -2.05 -17.57 -17.01
CA LYS A 18 -3.48 -17.30 -16.85
C LYS A 18 -3.69 -16.25 -15.76
N ILE A 19 -4.80 -15.57 -15.81
CA ILE A 19 -5.26 -14.63 -14.76
C ILE A 19 -6.39 -15.32 -14.03
N CYS A 20 -6.32 -15.43 -12.71
CA CYS A 20 -7.28 -16.17 -11.90
C CYS A 20 -7.94 -15.27 -10.84
N ASP A 21 -9.19 -15.60 -10.51
CA ASP A 21 -9.88 -15.05 -9.34
C ASP A 21 -9.35 -15.66 -8.02
N ALA A 22 -9.98 -15.28 -6.88
CA ALA A 22 -9.59 -15.78 -5.57
C ALA A 22 -9.84 -17.30 -5.37
N ASP A 23 -10.72 -17.89 -6.17
CA ASP A 23 -11.05 -19.32 -6.16
C ASP A 23 -10.16 -20.12 -7.13
N GLY A 24 -9.25 -19.45 -7.83
CA GLY A 24 -8.33 -20.08 -8.80
C GLY A 24 -8.95 -20.32 -10.18
N LYS A 25 -10.14 -19.78 -10.44
CA LYS A 25 -10.80 -19.87 -11.76
C LYS A 25 -10.21 -18.85 -12.71
N GLU A 26 -9.90 -19.29 -13.94
CA GLU A 26 -9.37 -18.42 -14.98
C GLU A 26 -10.40 -17.35 -15.41
N LEU A 27 -9.92 -16.11 -15.49
CA LEU A 27 -10.69 -14.93 -15.88
C LEU A 27 -10.52 -14.60 -17.36
N PRO A 28 -11.53 -13.98 -18.01
CA PRO A 28 -11.42 -13.49 -19.38
C PRO A 28 -10.33 -12.41 -19.56
N LEU A 29 -9.89 -12.25 -20.82
CA LEU A 29 -8.94 -11.19 -21.18
C LEU A 29 -9.48 -9.80 -20.82
N GLY A 30 -8.63 -9.02 -20.16
CA GLY A 30 -8.94 -7.66 -19.68
C GLY A 30 -9.45 -7.62 -18.25
N GLU A 31 -9.85 -8.74 -17.67
CA GLU A 31 -10.24 -8.81 -16.27
C GLU A 31 -9.01 -8.95 -15.35
N MET A 32 -9.12 -8.34 -14.17
CA MET A 32 -8.03 -8.25 -13.21
C MET A 32 -8.10 -9.39 -12.20
N GLY A 33 -6.98 -10.09 -12.01
CA GLY A 33 -6.88 -11.20 -11.07
C GLY A 33 -5.44 -11.54 -10.72
N GLU A 34 -5.22 -12.65 -10.03
CA GLU A 34 -3.88 -13.16 -9.72
C GLU A 34 -3.21 -13.69 -11.00
N ILE A 35 -1.95 -13.27 -11.19
CA ILE A 35 -1.11 -13.78 -12.27
C ILE A 35 -0.60 -15.16 -11.86
N VAL A 36 -0.95 -16.19 -12.64
CA VAL A 36 -0.57 -17.57 -12.40
C VAL A 36 0.22 -18.08 -13.60
N VAL A 37 1.42 -18.64 -13.37
CA VAL A 37 2.33 -19.03 -14.43
C VAL A 37 2.76 -20.49 -14.34
N LYS A 38 3.07 -21.09 -15.48
CA LYS A 38 3.61 -22.46 -15.58
C LYS A 38 4.71 -22.50 -16.63
N GLY A 39 5.76 -23.29 -16.37
CA GLY A 39 6.88 -23.48 -17.29
C GLY A 39 8.11 -23.98 -16.58
N GLU A 40 9.14 -24.31 -17.34
CA GLU A 40 10.41 -24.86 -16.84
C GLU A 40 11.18 -23.89 -15.96
N ASN A 41 10.91 -22.58 -16.03
CA ASN A 41 11.50 -21.55 -15.19
C ASN A 41 10.79 -21.37 -13.84
N VAL A 42 9.67 -22.06 -13.60
CA VAL A 42 9.01 -22.07 -12.29
C VAL A 42 9.88 -22.82 -11.29
N MET A 43 10.02 -22.24 -10.11
CA MET A 43 10.81 -22.83 -9.03
C MET A 43 10.33 -24.24 -8.66
N ALA A 44 11.23 -25.13 -8.24
CA ALA A 44 10.88 -26.43 -7.67
C ALA A 44 10.18 -26.31 -6.31
N GLY A 45 10.41 -25.23 -5.59
CA GLY A 45 9.80 -24.94 -4.28
C GLY A 45 10.68 -24.04 -3.40
N TYR A 46 10.16 -23.69 -2.24
CA TYR A 46 10.91 -22.95 -1.22
C TYR A 46 11.83 -23.89 -0.43
N TRP A 47 13.07 -23.48 -0.25
CA TRP A 47 14.07 -24.29 0.48
C TRP A 47 13.61 -24.57 1.91
N LYS A 48 13.54 -25.86 2.26
CA LYS A 48 13.11 -26.37 3.58
C LYS A 48 11.75 -25.84 4.06
N ASN A 49 10.86 -25.45 3.14
CA ASN A 49 9.53 -24.96 3.45
C ASN A 49 8.47 -25.60 2.52
N PRO A 50 8.13 -26.90 2.77
CA PRO A 50 7.16 -27.61 1.94
C PRO A 50 5.74 -27.05 2.05
N GLU A 51 5.35 -26.49 3.19
CA GLU A 51 4.04 -25.89 3.40
C GLU A 51 3.85 -24.66 2.48
N SER A 52 4.78 -23.69 2.53
CA SER A 52 4.71 -22.55 1.62
C SER A 52 4.84 -22.95 0.15
N THR A 53 5.54 -24.04 -0.15
CA THR A 53 5.63 -24.57 -1.52
C THR A 53 4.28 -25.08 -2.00
N ALA A 54 3.58 -25.89 -1.19
CA ALA A 54 2.27 -26.43 -1.51
C ALA A 54 1.21 -25.32 -1.68
N ASP A 55 1.31 -24.24 -0.88
CA ASP A 55 0.42 -23.09 -0.98
C ASP A 55 0.63 -22.30 -2.28
N THR A 56 1.87 -22.26 -2.78
CA THR A 56 2.27 -21.37 -3.88
C THR A 56 2.33 -22.10 -5.23
N VAL A 57 2.73 -23.39 -5.24
CA VAL A 57 2.83 -24.20 -6.47
C VAL A 57 1.80 -25.32 -6.41
N LYS A 58 0.80 -25.26 -7.31
CA LYS A 58 -0.29 -26.24 -7.39
C LYS A 58 -0.37 -26.79 -8.80
N ASP A 59 -0.26 -28.10 -8.96
CA ASP A 59 -0.31 -28.80 -10.27
C ASP A 59 0.66 -28.21 -11.32
N GLY A 60 1.83 -27.78 -10.85
CA GLY A 60 2.87 -27.16 -11.69
C GLY A 60 2.60 -25.69 -12.05
N TRP A 61 1.53 -25.10 -11.53
CA TRP A 61 1.22 -23.66 -11.65
C TRP A 61 1.70 -22.90 -10.42
N LEU A 62 2.49 -21.85 -10.63
CA LEU A 62 2.94 -20.91 -9.63
C LEU A 62 1.90 -19.80 -9.47
N TYR A 63 1.27 -19.71 -8.33
CA TYR A 63 0.44 -18.60 -7.88
C TYR A 63 1.37 -17.50 -7.37
N THR A 64 1.60 -16.48 -8.21
CA THR A 64 2.66 -15.49 -7.96
C THR A 64 2.34 -14.54 -6.81
N GLY A 65 1.08 -14.40 -6.45
CA GLY A 65 0.59 -13.39 -5.53
C GLY A 65 0.59 -11.98 -6.14
N ASP A 66 0.91 -11.83 -7.41
CA ASP A 66 0.87 -10.56 -8.12
C ASP A 66 -0.48 -10.38 -8.81
N LEU A 67 -1.00 -9.14 -8.75
CA LEU A 67 -2.22 -8.72 -9.41
C LEU A 67 -1.93 -8.23 -10.81
N GLY A 68 -2.73 -8.61 -11.79
CA GLY A 68 -2.61 -8.11 -13.14
C GLY A 68 -3.73 -8.53 -14.06
N TYR A 69 -3.59 -8.18 -15.34
CA TYR A 69 -4.49 -8.63 -16.39
C TYR A 69 -3.74 -8.81 -17.71
N MET A 70 -4.28 -9.67 -18.56
CA MET A 70 -3.82 -9.83 -19.94
C MET A 70 -4.72 -9.02 -20.85
N SER A 71 -4.14 -8.12 -21.64
CA SER A 71 -4.92 -7.36 -22.64
C SER A 71 -5.33 -8.22 -23.83
N LYS A 72 -6.30 -7.74 -24.61
CA LYS A 72 -6.75 -8.40 -25.86
C LYS A 72 -5.63 -8.54 -26.89
N GLU A 73 -4.61 -7.68 -26.81
CA GLU A 73 -3.42 -7.73 -27.68
C GLU A 73 -2.33 -8.69 -27.14
N GLY A 74 -2.59 -9.40 -26.05
CA GLY A 74 -1.65 -10.33 -25.43
C GLY A 74 -0.50 -9.66 -24.67
N LEU A 75 -0.74 -8.46 -24.13
CA LEU A 75 0.21 -7.75 -23.26
C LEU A 75 -0.18 -7.91 -21.79
N LEU A 76 0.78 -8.28 -20.97
CA LEU A 76 0.61 -8.38 -19.51
C LEU A 76 0.76 -7.00 -18.85
N TYR A 77 -0.14 -6.69 -17.95
CA TYR A 77 -0.08 -5.52 -17.07
C TYR A 77 -0.07 -5.97 -15.62
N VAL A 78 1.03 -5.73 -14.91
CA VAL A 78 1.16 -5.98 -13.46
C VAL A 78 0.70 -4.73 -12.72
N LYS A 79 -0.18 -4.89 -11.70
CA LYS A 79 -0.84 -3.79 -10.99
C LYS A 79 -0.57 -3.76 -9.48
N GLY A 80 0.17 -4.72 -8.96
CA GLY A 80 0.54 -4.79 -7.55
C GLY A 80 0.45 -6.21 -7.01
N ARG A 81 0.17 -6.33 -5.70
CA ARG A 81 0.07 -7.62 -5.01
C ARG A 81 -1.39 -8.04 -4.81
N PHE A 82 -1.74 -9.25 -5.22
CA PHE A 82 -3.09 -9.80 -5.08
C PHE A 82 -3.55 -9.87 -3.62
N LYS A 83 -2.66 -10.29 -2.71
CA LYS A 83 -2.94 -10.37 -1.27
C LYS A 83 -2.83 -9.04 -0.52
N SER A 84 -2.35 -7.98 -1.18
CA SER A 84 -2.21 -6.64 -0.56
C SER A 84 -3.33 -5.68 -0.98
N LEU A 85 -4.33 -6.17 -1.70
CA LEU A 85 -5.45 -5.34 -2.13
C LEU A 85 -6.23 -4.82 -0.93
N LEU A 86 -6.52 -3.53 -0.98
CA LEU A 86 -7.51 -2.92 -0.11
C LEU A 86 -8.90 -3.16 -0.67
N ILE A 87 -9.88 -3.30 0.21
CA ILE A 87 -11.26 -3.55 -0.15
C ILE A 87 -12.11 -2.43 0.45
N SER A 88 -12.75 -1.63 -0.39
CA SER A 88 -13.68 -0.61 0.06
C SER A 88 -15.01 -1.21 0.52
N SER A 89 -15.85 -0.39 1.18
CA SER A 89 -17.14 -0.84 1.73
C SER A 89 -18.13 -1.37 0.69
N ASP A 90 -17.99 -0.97 -0.57
CA ASP A 90 -18.77 -1.45 -1.72
C ASP A 90 -18.15 -2.70 -2.40
N GLY A 91 -17.04 -3.23 -1.85
CA GLY A 91 -16.35 -4.41 -2.38
C GLY A 91 -15.35 -4.13 -3.50
N GLU A 92 -15.15 -2.86 -3.89
CA GLU A 92 -14.12 -2.51 -4.87
C GLU A 92 -12.73 -2.85 -4.32
N LYS A 93 -11.92 -3.53 -5.15
CA LYS A 93 -10.54 -3.92 -4.81
C LYS A 93 -9.55 -3.01 -5.53
N TYR A 94 -8.57 -2.48 -4.83
CA TYR A 94 -7.53 -1.61 -5.40
C TYR A 94 -6.18 -1.82 -4.72
N SER A 95 -5.08 -1.61 -5.49
CA SER A 95 -3.72 -1.71 -4.97
C SER A 95 -3.34 -0.44 -4.22
N PRO A 96 -2.85 -0.55 -2.97
CA PRO A 96 -2.34 0.59 -2.22
C PRO A 96 -0.94 1.05 -2.69
N GLU A 97 -0.15 0.17 -3.30
CA GLU A 97 1.29 0.37 -3.55
C GLU A 97 1.58 1.65 -4.33
N GLY A 98 0.89 1.87 -5.46
CA GLY A 98 1.11 3.07 -6.26
C GLY A 98 0.74 4.38 -5.54
N ILE A 99 -0.26 4.35 -4.65
CA ILE A 99 -0.65 5.50 -3.84
C ILE A 99 0.40 5.75 -2.75
N GLU A 100 0.86 4.70 -2.07
CA GLU A 100 1.89 4.77 -1.02
C GLU A 100 3.21 5.29 -1.58
N GLU A 101 3.67 4.77 -2.73
CA GLU A 101 4.86 5.22 -3.42
C GLU A 101 4.76 6.71 -3.81
N ALA A 102 3.61 7.14 -4.33
CA ALA A 102 3.40 8.53 -4.69
C ALA A 102 3.41 9.44 -3.45
N LEU A 103 2.76 9.04 -2.35
CA LEU A 103 2.73 9.79 -1.10
C LEU A 103 4.13 9.99 -0.51
N VAL A 104 4.97 8.94 -0.50
CA VAL A 104 6.34 9.02 -0.02
C VAL A 104 7.23 9.79 -1.00
N GLY A 105 7.16 9.45 -2.30
CA GLY A 105 8.05 10.02 -3.31
C GLY A 105 7.86 11.52 -3.56
N GLN A 106 6.65 12.05 -3.35
CA GLN A 106 6.32 13.46 -3.53
C GLN A 106 6.29 14.27 -2.23
N SER A 107 6.58 13.65 -1.09
CA SER A 107 6.58 14.31 0.21
C SER A 107 7.97 14.39 0.82
N LYS A 108 8.28 15.53 1.42
CA LYS A 108 9.48 15.70 2.28
C LYS A 108 9.20 15.39 3.75
N TYR A 109 7.94 15.15 4.10
CA TYR A 109 7.48 15.03 5.50
C TYR A 109 6.98 13.63 5.84
N ILE A 110 6.90 12.73 4.86
CA ILE A 110 6.47 11.35 5.03
C ILE A 110 7.63 10.44 4.64
N ASP A 111 8.14 9.63 5.57
CA ASP A 111 9.18 8.65 5.31
C ASP A 111 8.61 7.31 4.90
N GLN A 112 7.52 6.89 5.56
CA GLN A 112 6.84 5.65 5.23
C GLN A 112 5.33 5.84 5.42
N VAL A 113 4.55 5.13 4.62
CA VAL A 113 3.10 5.12 4.75
C VAL A 113 2.56 3.75 4.40
N MET A 114 1.59 3.27 5.16
CA MET A 114 0.79 2.10 4.84
C MET A 114 -0.68 2.51 4.81
N LEU A 115 -1.33 2.28 3.68
CA LEU A 115 -2.77 2.42 3.55
C LEU A 115 -3.47 1.16 4.05
N TYR A 116 -4.64 1.34 4.64
CA TYR A 116 -5.48 0.24 5.09
C TYR A 116 -6.95 0.52 4.77
N ASN A 117 -7.62 -0.49 4.25
CA ASN A 117 -9.06 -0.60 4.15
C ASN A 117 -9.43 -2.07 3.98
N ASN A 118 -10.34 -2.56 4.81
CA ASN A 118 -10.88 -3.91 4.71
C ASN A 118 -12.39 -3.84 4.91
N GLN A 119 -13.12 -3.53 3.84
CA GLN A 119 -14.57 -3.30 3.84
C GLN A 119 -15.04 -2.22 4.84
N SER A 120 -14.12 -1.32 5.19
CA SER A 120 -14.37 -0.21 6.11
C SER A 120 -14.94 1.01 5.38
N PRO A 121 -15.58 1.96 6.08
CA PRO A 121 -16.26 3.11 5.45
C PRO A 121 -15.35 4.00 4.61
N TYR A 122 -14.05 4.00 4.87
CA TYR A 122 -13.05 4.80 4.16
C TYR A 122 -11.64 4.23 4.35
N THR A 123 -10.75 4.60 3.44
CA THR A 123 -9.31 4.30 3.55
C THR A 123 -8.68 5.15 4.63
N ILE A 124 -7.76 4.56 5.39
CA ILE A 124 -6.93 5.24 6.38
C ILE A 124 -5.44 5.10 6.03
N ALA A 125 -4.60 5.97 6.58
CA ALA A 125 -3.15 5.89 6.45
C ALA A 125 -2.46 5.77 7.81
N LEU A 126 -1.49 4.88 7.91
CA LEU A 126 -0.51 4.84 9.00
C LEU A 126 0.76 5.52 8.49
N ILE A 127 1.16 6.63 9.09
CA ILE A 127 2.23 7.50 8.58
C ILE A 127 3.41 7.53 9.56
N VAL A 128 4.58 7.18 9.07
CA VAL A 128 5.85 7.49 9.73
C VAL A 128 6.33 8.84 9.22
N PRO A 129 6.35 9.88 10.06
CA PRO A 129 6.73 11.21 9.63
C PRO A 129 8.25 11.38 9.55
N ASN A 130 8.74 12.17 8.61
CA ASN A 130 10.09 12.69 8.64
C ASN A 130 10.20 13.80 9.71
N LYS A 131 10.53 13.39 10.94
CA LYS A 131 10.60 14.31 12.09
C LYS A 131 11.65 15.41 11.89
N ASP A 132 12.76 15.12 11.21
CA ASP A 132 13.83 16.10 10.99
C ASP A 132 13.41 17.22 10.03
N ASN A 133 12.77 16.87 8.92
CA ASN A 133 12.24 17.85 7.98
C ASN A 133 11.10 18.66 8.58
N LEU A 134 10.25 18.04 9.40
CA LEU A 134 9.22 18.75 10.16
C LEU A 134 9.85 19.74 11.15
N LYS A 135 10.84 19.32 11.94
CA LYS A 135 11.56 20.20 12.89
C LYS A 135 12.22 21.38 12.18
N ARG A 136 12.93 21.13 11.05
CA ARG A 136 13.52 22.20 10.24
C ARG A 136 12.47 23.22 9.77
N LYS A 137 11.32 22.75 9.29
CA LYS A 137 10.23 23.63 8.83
C LYS A 137 9.60 24.42 9.96
N MET A 138 9.48 23.80 11.14
CA MET A 138 8.91 24.40 12.35
C MET A 138 9.83 25.48 12.94
N ALA A 139 11.16 25.29 12.88
CA ALA A 139 12.15 26.26 13.38
C ALA A 139 11.96 27.66 12.77
N PHE A 140 11.60 27.76 11.48
CA PHE A 140 11.29 29.05 10.83
C PHE A 140 10.06 29.78 11.41
N LYS A 141 9.28 29.10 12.28
CA LYS A 141 8.09 29.63 12.93
C LYS A 141 8.21 29.65 14.46
N ASN A 142 9.40 29.37 14.99
CA ASN A 142 9.66 29.18 16.44
C ASN A 142 8.73 28.15 17.09
N LEU A 143 8.37 27.07 16.33
CA LEU A 143 7.56 25.97 16.82
C LEU A 143 8.44 24.73 17.09
N THR A 144 8.05 23.92 18.07
CA THR A 144 8.71 22.65 18.40
C THR A 144 7.69 21.53 18.60
N LEU A 145 8.13 20.28 18.52
CA LEU A 145 7.26 19.12 18.82
C LEU A 145 6.98 18.94 20.31
N GLU A 146 7.68 19.65 21.18
CA GLU A 146 7.51 19.59 22.63
C GLU A 146 6.18 20.19 23.10
N ASN A 147 5.67 21.19 22.36
CA ASN A 147 4.39 21.81 22.66
C ASN A 147 3.28 21.36 21.70
N GLU A 148 2.03 21.50 22.13
CA GLU A 148 0.86 21.05 21.36
C GLU A 148 0.69 21.82 20.05
N GLU A 149 0.99 23.11 20.04
CA GLU A 149 0.86 23.96 18.85
C GLU A 149 1.78 23.47 17.73
N GLY A 150 3.03 23.14 18.06
CA GLY A 150 3.97 22.57 17.10
C GLY A 150 3.52 21.22 16.59
N ARG A 151 3.02 20.33 17.46
CA ARG A 151 2.47 19.04 17.02
C ARG A 151 1.25 19.22 16.10
N LYS A 152 0.34 20.12 16.40
CA LYS A 152 -0.78 20.46 15.51
C LYS A 152 -0.30 20.99 14.17
N TYR A 153 0.75 21.82 14.17
CA TYR A 153 1.36 22.30 12.92
C TYR A 153 1.94 21.14 12.09
N ALA A 154 2.65 20.20 12.73
CA ALA A 154 3.20 19.03 12.07
C ALA A 154 2.09 18.15 11.46
N ILE A 155 1.03 17.84 12.22
CA ILE A 155 -0.15 17.10 11.75
C ILE A 155 -0.76 17.78 10.53
N LYS A 156 -0.94 19.11 10.59
CA LYS A 156 -1.47 19.88 9.45
C LYS A 156 -0.56 19.82 8.22
N LYS A 157 0.74 19.69 8.40
CA LYS A 157 1.67 19.48 7.28
C LYS A 157 1.48 18.13 6.64
N LEU A 158 1.36 17.06 7.44
CA LEU A 158 1.08 15.72 6.92
C LEU A 158 -0.27 15.66 6.20
N GLU A 159 -1.31 16.27 6.75
CA GLU A 159 -2.62 16.38 6.09
C GLU A 159 -2.51 17.05 4.70
N LYS A 160 -1.72 18.13 4.62
CA LYS A 160 -1.51 18.81 3.32
C LYS A 160 -0.83 17.92 2.29
N GLU A 161 0.10 17.05 2.70
CA GLU A 161 0.72 16.09 1.78
C GLU A 161 -0.31 15.12 1.21
N LEU A 162 -1.22 14.59 2.04
CA LEU A 162 -2.31 13.73 1.59
C LEU A 162 -3.28 14.47 0.67
N ASN A 163 -3.62 15.69 1.02
CA ASN A 163 -4.60 16.50 0.27
C ASN A 163 -4.09 16.99 -1.09
N LYS A 164 -2.79 16.87 -1.40
CA LYS A 164 -2.27 17.13 -2.75
C LYS A 164 -2.92 16.26 -3.83
N TYR A 165 -3.42 15.08 -3.47
CA TYR A 165 -4.02 14.11 -4.38
C TYR A 165 -5.55 14.22 -4.44
N LYS A 166 -6.17 14.99 -3.53
CA LYS A 166 -7.61 15.22 -3.47
C LYS A 166 -8.01 16.42 -4.35
N LYS A 167 -9.31 16.63 -4.48
CA LYS A 167 -9.89 17.76 -5.24
C LYS A 167 -9.25 19.09 -4.83
N GLY A 168 -8.76 19.83 -5.81
CA GLY A 168 -8.06 21.11 -5.61
C GLY A 168 -6.56 21.00 -5.27
N GLY A 169 -6.01 19.79 -5.21
CA GLY A 169 -4.57 19.55 -4.95
C GLY A 169 -3.73 19.44 -6.21
N ASP A 170 -2.40 19.49 -6.04
CA ASP A 170 -1.40 19.51 -7.13
C ASP A 170 -1.46 18.26 -8.03
N PHE A 171 -1.91 17.13 -7.49
CA PHE A 171 -1.97 15.83 -8.14
C PHE A 171 -3.42 15.30 -8.23
N GLU A 172 -4.40 16.21 -8.29
CA GLU A 172 -5.81 15.84 -8.46
C GLU A 172 -6.00 14.93 -9.68
N GLY A 173 -6.79 13.87 -9.54
CA GLY A 173 -7.09 12.93 -10.61
C GLY A 173 -6.02 11.84 -10.86
N MET A 174 -4.88 11.86 -10.14
CA MET A 174 -3.88 10.80 -10.25
C MET A 174 -4.43 9.45 -9.75
N PHE A 175 -5.27 9.48 -8.72
CA PHE A 175 -5.97 8.34 -8.16
C PHE A 175 -7.45 8.67 -7.95
N PRO A 176 -8.36 7.68 -8.00
CA PRO A 176 -9.75 7.88 -7.58
C PRO A 176 -9.82 8.38 -6.13
N GLU A 177 -10.57 9.45 -5.89
CA GLU A 177 -10.62 10.11 -4.57
C GLU A 177 -11.05 9.16 -3.45
N ARG A 178 -11.95 8.20 -3.74
CA ARG A 178 -12.41 7.20 -2.79
C ARG A 178 -11.34 6.20 -2.32
N TRP A 179 -10.22 6.09 -3.04
CA TRP A 179 -9.08 5.25 -2.65
C TRP A 179 -8.12 5.99 -1.71
N LEU A 180 -8.18 7.32 -1.71
CA LEU A 180 -7.31 8.16 -0.90
C LEU A 180 -7.71 8.14 0.58
N PRO A 181 -6.75 8.26 1.51
CA PRO A 181 -7.06 8.22 2.93
C PRO A 181 -7.89 9.42 3.37
N SER A 182 -8.98 9.12 4.11
CA SER A 182 -9.86 10.14 4.71
C SER A 182 -9.30 10.67 6.02
N THR A 183 -8.53 9.85 6.72
CA THR A 183 -7.82 10.20 7.97
C THR A 183 -6.54 9.39 8.08
N PHE A 184 -5.71 9.71 9.08
CA PHE A 184 -4.45 9.02 9.30
C PHE A 184 -4.07 8.96 10.78
N ALA A 185 -3.23 8.00 11.10
CA ALA A 185 -2.47 7.98 12.35
C ALA A 185 -1.00 8.28 12.08
N VAL A 186 -0.41 9.09 12.94
CA VAL A 186 1.04 9.27 13.04
C VAL A 186 1.60 8.12 13.86
N LEU A 187 2.65 7.47 13.37
CA LEU A 187 3.34 6.41 14.09
C LEU A 187 4.57 6.96 14.80
N PRO A 188 4.86 6.50 16.02
CA PRO A 188 6.01 6.96 16.79
C PRO A 188 7.33 6.40 16.27
N GLU A 189 7.29 5.19 15.67
CA GLU A 189 8.45 4.43 15.23
C GLU A 189 8.34 4.03 13.75
N PRO A 190 9.48 3.93 13.04
CA PRO A 190 9.51 3.47 11.66
C PRO A 190 9.27 1.96 11.54
N PHE A 191 8.86 1.52 10.36
CA PHE A 191 8.89 0.12 9.97
C PHE A 191 10.33 -0.28 9.69
N THR A 192 10.84 -1.31 10.37
CA THR A 192 12.22 -1.79 10.28
C THR A 192 12.29 -3.31 10.18
N GLU A 193 13.47 -3.85 9.83
CA GLU A 193 13.72 -5.29 9.90
C GLU A 193 13.73 -5.79 11.35
N GLN A 194 14.22 -4.99 12.29
CA GLN A 194 14.30 -5.34 13.72
C GLN A 194 12.91 -5.58 14.33
N ASN A 195 11.93 -4.74 13.99
CA ASN A 195 10.53 -4.95 14.40
C ASN A 195 9.76 -5.85 13.42
N GLN A 196 10.45 -6.40 12.40
CA GLN A 196 9.91 -7.33 11.39
C GLN A 196 8.75 -6.76 10.56
N MET A 197 8.58 -5.45 10.54
CA MET A 197 7.57 -4.76 9.73
C MET A 197 8.03 -4.51 8.29
N ILE A 198 9.34 -4.64 8.06
CA ILE A 198 9.97 -4.71 6.73
C ILE A 198 10.74 -6.04 6.65
N ASN A 199 10.78 -6.65 5.48
CA ASN A 199 11.60 -7.83 5.21
C ASN A 199 13.00 -7.43 4.72
N SER A 200 13.88 -8.41 4.53
CA SER A 200 15.26 -8.22 4.04
C SER A 200 15.36 -7.57 2.64
N THR A 201 14.27 -7.52 1.89
CA THR A 201 14.18 -6.82 0.60
C THR A 201 13.53 -5.44 0.72
N MET A 202 13.46 -4.88 1.92
CA MET A 202 12.88 -3.57 2.25
C MET A 202 11.38 -3.43 1.92
N LYS A 203 10.65 -4.55 1.77
CA LYS A 203 9.21 -4.54 1.52
C LYS A 203 8.41 -4.64 2.82
N MET A 204 7.34 -3.87 2.95
CA MET A 204 6.43 -3.91 4.10
C MET A 204 5.79 -5.29 4.27
N VAL A 205 5.78 -5.78 5.49
CA VAL A 205 5.08 -7.00 5.91
C VAL A 205 3.73 -6.58 6.50
N ARG A 206 2.77 -6.27 5.63
CA ARG A 206 1.47 -5.67 5.98
C ARG A 206 0.77 -6.36 7.14
N GLY A 207 0.62 -7.68 7.10
CA GLY A 207 -0.06 -8.43 8.17
C GLY A 207 0.58 -8.28 9.55
N LYS A 208 1.91 -8.05 9.64
CA LYS A 208 2.56 -7.74 10.92
C LYS A 208 2.28 -6.31 11.38
N ILE A 209 2.28 -5.35 10.46
CA ILE A 209 1.93 -3.95 10.75
C ILE A 209 0.48 -3.86 11.21
N GLU A 210 -0.45 -4.49 10.49
CA GLU A 210 -1.87 -4.55 10.84
C GLU A 210 -2.08 -5.13 12.23
N LYS A 211 -1.43 -6.25 12.54
CA LYS A 211 -1.51 -6.88 13.86
C LYS A 211 -0.95 -6.00 14.97
N ALA A 212 0.20 -5.36 14.73
CA ALA A 212 0.84 -4.49 15.71
C ALA A 212 0.02 -3.23 16.00
N TYR A 213 -0.65 -2.68 15.00
CA TYR A 213 -1.43 -1.45 15.11
C TYR A 213 -2.94 -1.66 15.05
N ALA A 214 -3.44 -2.89 15.28
CA ALA A 214 -4.87 -3.21 15.21
C ALA A 214 -5.75 -2.23 16.03
N GLY A 215 -5.40 -2.00 17.29
CA GLY A 215 -6.16 -1.07 18.13
C GLY A 215 -6.07 0.41 17.70
N LEU A 216 -5.03 0.80 16.95
CA LEU A 216 -4.93 2.13 16.35
C LEU A 216 -5.76 2.22 15.07
N ILE A 217 -5.77 1.16 14.28
CA ILE A 217 -6.60 1.03 13.07
C ILE A 217 -8.08 1.13 13.45
N ASP A 218 -8.52 0.35 14.44
CA ASP A 218 -9.91 0.38 14.94
C ASP A 218 -10.29 1.77 15.46
N TYR A 219 -9.39 2.40 16.21
CA TYR A 219 -9.60 3.75 16.71
C TYR A 219 -9.84 4.78 15.60
N LEU A 220 -9.14 4.68 14.46
CA LEU A 220 -9.30 5.62 13.34
C LEU A 220 -10.69 5.56 12.69
N TYR A 221 -11.45 4.50 12.90
CA TYR A 221 -12.85 4.37 12.45
C TYR A 221 -13.87 4.90 13.47
N THR A 222 -13.42 5.37 14.65
CA THR A 222 -14.29 6.06 15.60
C THR A 222 -14.45 7.54 15.24
N PRO A 223 -15.51 8.23 15.70
CA PRO A 223 -15.66 9.67 15.49
C PRO A 223 -14.49 10.51 16.00
N GLU A 224 -13.90 10.13 17.14
CA GLU A 224 -12.73 10.79 17.71
C GLU A 224 -11.46 10.53 16.87
N GLY A 225 -11.19 9.27 16.55
CA GLY A 225 -10.01 8.87 15.76
C GLY A 225 -10.02 9.43 14.34
N LYS A 226 -11.21 9.70 13.78
CA LYS A 226 -11.34 10.35 12.47
C LYS A 226 -10.82 11.78 12.47
N GLN A 227 -10.80 12.45 13.61
CA GLN A 227 -10.24 13.80 13.76
C GLN A 227 -8.71 13.72 13.69
N ILE A 228 -8.09 14.46 12.77
CA ILE A 228 -6.61 14.41 12.63
C ILE A 228 -5.86 14.92 13.86
N TYR A 229 -6.45 15.83 14.64
CA TYR A 229 -5.88 16.35 15.88
C TYR A 229 -6.24 15.53 17.12
N ASN A 230 -6.56 14.24 16.94
CA ASN A 230 -6.84 13.34 18.04
C ASN A 230 -5.61 13.17 18.96
N GLN A 231 -5.87 12.77 20.21
CA GLN A 231 -4.82 12.68 21.23
C GLN A 231 -3.69 11.71 20.86
N LYS A 232 -4.00 10.57 20.20
CA LYS A 232 -2.98 9.60 19.77
C LYS A 232 -2.00 10.21 18.77
N ASN A 233 -2.47 10.99 17.79
CA ASN A 233 -1.62 11.68 16.84
C ASN A 233 -0.72 12.73 17.52
N LEU A 234 -1.26 13.46 18.49
CA LEU A 234 -0.50 14.44 19.26
C LEU A 234 0.57 13.76 20.12
N ASP A 235 0.27 12.63 20.74
CA ASP A 235 1.20 11.91 21.61
C ASP A 235 2.32 11.22 20.80
N ASN A 236 2.03 10.67 19.67
CA ASN A 236 3.00 9.96 18.80
C ASN A 236 4.01 10.90 18.11
N LEU A 237 3.81 12.22 18.19
CA LEU A 237 4.77 13.23 17.71
C LEU A 237 5.71 13.74 18.81
N LYS A 238 5.55 13.33 20.05
CA LYS A 238 6.48 13.66 21.16
C LYS A 238 7.87 13.11 20.95
#